data_4076ac9c2f8e5adb85ce59e7fcba4fc6
#
_entry.id   4076ac9c2f8e5adb85ce59e7fcba4fc6
#
_cell.length_a   1.000
_cell.length_b   1.000
_cell.length_c   1.000
_cell.angle_alpha   90.00
_cell.angle_beta   90.00
_cell.angle_gamma   90.00
#
_symmetry.space_group_name_H-M   'P 1'
#
loop_
_entity.id
_entity.type
_entity.pdbx_description
1 polymer ?
#
loop_
_entity_poly.entity_id
_entity_poly.type
_entity_poly.pdbx_seq_one_letter_code
_entity_poly.pdbx_strand_id
1 'polypeptide(L)'
;MLPVCDSQVSKEAAKEFKKQGMDIRLGARVTASQIKKGKVEISYSRGDEDHQEIFDKVIVAVGRRPYTNDLISPEAGVSLDERGFIAVNEYCMTDAPGVYAVGDVVRGPMLAHKGMEEGIMVAERIAGKLPQVDYELVPSVVYTHPEIAWVGKNEEDLKAAGENYSVGVFPMRASGRAMANNDTSGIIKVIADKVTDRLLGVHIIAAHASEMIAEAVIAMEFKASAEDLGLTMFAHPTLSEGLHEAALAVSGHAIHVANKKNKRL
;
A
#
# COMPACT_ATOMS: atom_id res chain seq x y z
N MET A 1 5.72 -0.97 11.96
CA MET A 1 6.07 -0.01 10.91
C MET A 1 5.10 -0.26 9.77
N LEU A 2 4.67 0.75 9.03
CA LEU A 2 3.71 0.63 7.93
C LEU A 2 2.42 -0.15 8.29
N PRO A 3 1.52 0.40 9.12
CA PRO A 3 0.40 -0.35 9.70
C PRO A 3 -0.66 -0.81 8.68
N VAL A 4 -0.69 -0.19 7.51
CA VAL A 4 -1.63 -0.53 6.41
C VAL A 4 -1.05 -1.53 5.41
N CYS A 5 0.24 -1.86 5.52
CA CYS A 5 0.92 -2.82 4.66
C CYS A 5 0.89 -4.21 5.31
N ASP A 6 0.91 -5.26 4.50
CA ASP A 6 1.04 -6.64 4.99
C ASP A 6 2.20 -6.78 5.97
N SER A 7 1.99 -7.49 7.07
CA SER A 7 2.95 -7.58 8.17
C SER A 7 4.28 -8.25 7.79
N GLN A 8 4.26 -9.20 6.84
CA GLN A 8 5.48 -9.85 6.35
C GLN A 8 6.33 -8.86 5.56
N VAL A 9 5.72 -8.05 4.68
CA VAL A 9 6.39 -7.01 3.92
C VAL A 9 6.89 -5.90 4.85
N SER A 10 6.08 -5.49 5.83
CA SER A 10 6.48 -4.51 6.85
C SER A 10 7.69 -4.96 7.69
N LYS A 11 7.76 -6.25 8.04
CA LYS A 11 8.92 -6.84 8.75
C LYS A 11 10.17 -6.87 7.87
N GLU A 12 10.03 -7.25 6.60
CA GLU A 12 11.16 -7.24 5.67
C GLU A 12 11.67 -5.83 5.44
N ALA A 13 10.79 -4.84 5.29
CA ALA A 13 11.16 -3.43 5.20
C ALA A 13 11.95 -2.95 6.43
N ALA A 14 11.48 -3.27 7.63
CA ALA A 14 12.19 -2.92 8.86
C ALA A 14 13.61 -3.52 8.92
N LYS A 15 13.76 -4.75 8.43
CA LYS A 15 15.05 -5.44 8.34
C LYS A 15 16.00 -4.75 7.36
N GLU A 16 15.51 -4.39 6.16
CA GLU A 16 16.32 -3.73 5.13
C GLU A 16 16.73 -2.31 5.58
N PHE A 17 15.81 -1.53 6.16
CA PHE A 17 16.15 -0.19 6.66
C PHE A 17 17.11 -0.22 7.84
N LYS A 18 17.02 -1.23 8.71
CA LYS A 18 18.00 -1.43 9.78
C LYS A 18 19.41 -1.72 9.23
N LYS A 19 19.53 -2.51 8.15
CA LYS A 19 20.82 -2.73 7.47
C LYS A 19 21.41 -1.44 6.91
N GLN A 20 20.57 -0.49 6.52
CA GLN A 20 20.97 0.84 6.05
C GLN A 20 21.32 1.80 7.18
N GLY A 21 21.23 1.38 8.44
CA GLY A 21 21.58 2.18 9.61
C GLY A 21 20.44 3.00 10.20
N MET A 22 19.19 2.80 9.77
CA MET A 22 18.04 3.47 10.39
C MET A 22 17.76 2.88 11.77
N ASP A 23 17.68 3.75 12.77
CA ASP A 23 17.18 3.40 14.11
C ASP A 23 15.67 3.64 14.16
N ILE A 24 14.89 2.56 14.01
CA ILE A 24 13.43 2.60 13.97
C ILE A 24 12.88 2.25 15.34
N ARG A 25 12.22 3.21 15.99
CA ARG A 25 11.65 3.07 17.33
C ARG A 25 10.13 3.02 17.25
N LEU A 26 9.59 1.82 17.19
CA LEU A 26 8.14 1.62 17.18
C LEU A 26 7.54 1.89 18.57
N GLY A 27 6.32 2.43 18.60
CA GLY A 27 5.63 2.77 19.84
C GLY A 27 6.18 4.01 20.54
N ALA A 28 7.11 4.74 19.93
CA ALA A 28 7.60 6.01 20.46
C ALA A 28 6.59 7.13 20.18
N ARG A 29 6.25 7.89 21.21
CA ARG A 29 5.37 9.06 21.14
C ARG A 29 6.16 10.31 21.49
N VAL A 30 6.36 11.19 20.52
CA VAL A 30 7.00 12.49 20.75
C VAL A 30 6.10 13.34 21.62
N THR A 31 6.64 13.85 22.74
CA THR A 31 5.93 14.66 23.74
C THR A 31 6.32 16.13 23.69
N ALA A 32 7.57 16.43 23.32
CA ALA A 32 8.03 17.80 23.17
C ALA A 32 9.18 17.91 22.16
N SER A 33 9.37 19.11 21.60
CA SER A 33 10.54 19.48 20.84
C SER A 33 11.01 20.90 21.21
N GLN A 34 12.31 21.12 21.30
CA GLN A 34 12.88 22.41 21.65
C GLN A 34 14.17 22.64 20.86
N ILE A 35 14.32 23.86 20.31
CA ILE A 35 15.59 24.26 19.67
C ILE A 35 16.55 24.79 20.75
N LYS A 36 17.73 24.17 20.86
CA LYS A 36 18.80 24.55 21.78
C LYS A 36 20.14 24.64 21.04
N LYS A 37 20.76 25.80 21.02
CA LYS A 37 22.08 26.03 20.42
C LYS A 37 22.19 25.51 18.98
N GLY A 38 21.16 25.73 18.16
CA GLY A 38 21.14 25.32 16.75
C GLY A 38 20.84 23.84 16.49
N LYS A 39 20.59 23.03 17.54
CA LYS A 39 20.14 21.65 17.47
C LYS A 39 18.71 21.51 17.98
N VAL A 40 18.06 20.39 17.69
CA VAL A 40 16.70 20.09 18.15
C VAL A 40 16.74 18.99 19.20
N GLU A 41 16.30 19.32 20.39
CA GLU A 41 16.08 18.36 21.47
C GLU A 41 14.66 17.81 21.36
N ILE A 42 14.53 16.48 21.29
CA ILE A 42 13.25 15.77 21.22
C ILE A 42 13.07 14.98 22.50
N SER A 43 11.91 15.16 23.15
CA SER A 43 11.43 14.30 24.23
C SER A 43 10.38 13.36 23.67
N TYR A 44 10.45 12.09 24.02
CA TYR A 44 9.47 11.09 23.63
C TYR A 44 9.32 10.02 24.71
N SER A 45 8.12 9.42 24.80
CA SER A 45 7.86 8.26 25.67
C SER A 45 7.79 6.99 24.82
N ARG A 46 8.25 5.88 25.41
CA ARG A 46 8.11 4.53 24.82
C ARG A 46 7.75 3.54 25.94
N GLY A 47 6.51 3.05 25.90
CA GLY A 47 5.93 2.40 27.07
C GLY A 47 5.86 3.39 28.24
N ASP A 48 6.39 3.00 29.40
CA ASP A 48 6.45 3.80 30.61
C ASP A 48 7.77 4.58 30.78
N GLU A 49 8.66 4.56 29.78
CA GLU A 49 9.96 5.21 29.84
C GLU A 49 9.97 6.51 29.02
N ASP A 50 10.50 7.58 29.64
CA ASP A 50 10.72 8.86 28.99
C ASP A 50 12.18 8.94 28.50
N HIS A 51 12.35 9.44 27.28
CA HIS A 51 13.63 9.59 26.60
C HIS A 51 13.82 11.02 26.12
N GLN A 52 15.09 11.44 26.02
CA GLN A 52 15.45 12.72 25.45
C GLN A 52 16.69 12.56 24.58
N GLU A 53 16.65 13.09 23.36
CA GLU A 53 17.76 13.02 22.41
C GLU A 53 17.90 14.33 21.63
N ILE A 54 19.13 14.58 21.16
CA ILE A 54 19.48 15.80 20.43
C ILE A 54 19.83 15.43 19.00
N PHE A 55 19.20 16.12 18.05
CA PHE A 55 19.39 15.95 16.62
C PHE A 55 19.83 17.25 15.95
N ASP A 56 20.51 17.15 14.81
CA ASP A 56 20.87 18.33 14.01
C ASP A 56 19.62 18.91 13.32
N LYS A 57 18.71 18.07 12.87
CA LYS A 57 17.43 18.44 12.25
C LYS A 57 16.35 17.45 12.58
N VAL A 58 15.10 17.87 12.52
CA VAL A 58 13.91 17.03 12.67
C VAL A 58 12.97 17.26 11.49
N ILE A 59 12.49 16.17 10.91
CA ILE A 59 11.47 16.18 9.87
C ILE A 59 10.18 15.66 10.50
N VAL A 60 9.09 16.43 10.38
CA VAL A 60 7.76 16.03 10.84
C VAL A 60 7.02 15.41 9.66
N ALA A 61 6.73 14.11 9.76
CA ALA A 61 6.05 13.33 8.73
C ALA A 61 4.97 12.42 9.35
N VAL A 62 4.10 13.01 10.19
CA VAL A 62 3.13 12.28 11.04
C VAL A 62 1.77 12.04 10.39
N GLY A 63 1.65 12.29 9.10
CA GLY A 63 0.43 12.09 8.32
C GLY A 63 -0.11 13.38 7.70
N ARG A 64 -1.33 13.28 7.18
CA ARG A 64 -2.04 14.36 6.48
C ARG A 64 -3.44 14.53 7.06
N ARG A 65 -4.01 15.69 6.85
CA ARG A 65 -5.40 16.01 7.09
C ARG A 65 -5.96 16.79 5.90
N PRO A 66 -7.28 16.73 5.63
CA PRO A 66 -7.87 17.55 4.58
C PRO A 66 -7.65 19.03 4.90
N TYR A 67 -7.42 19.84 3.89
CA TYR A 67 -7.32 21.28 4.03
C TYR A 67 -8.60 21.92 3.47
N THR A 68 -9.58 22.10 4.33
CA THR A 68 -10.92 22.63 4.02
C THR A 68 -11.22 23.95 4.72
N ASN A 69 -10.22 24.54 5.39
CA ASN A 69 -10.39 25.81 6.10
C ASN A 69 -10.72 26.94 5.10
N ASP A 70 -11.79 27.67 5.37
CA ASP A 70 -12.28 28.80 4.57
C ASP A 70 -12.53 28.48 3.08
N LEU A 71 -12.65 27.18 2.74
CA LEU A 71 -12.88 26.71 1.39
C LEU A 71 -14.36 26.78 0.99
N ILE A 72 -15.26 26.55 1.92
CA ILE A 72 -16.69 26.37 1.68
C ILE A 72 -17.47 27.40 2.51
N SER A 73 -18.28 28.21 1.83
CA SER A 73 -19.24 29.09 2.50
C SER A 73 -20.29 28.25 3.24
N PRO A 74 -20.73 28.67 4.45
CA PRO A 74 -21.80 28.00 5.18
C PRO A 74 -23.11 27.82 4.38
N GLU A 75 -23.38 28.77 3.46
CA GLU A 75 -24.58 28.77 2.62
C GLU A 75 -24.49 27.79 1.44
N ALA A 76 -23.32 27.24 1.16
CA ALA A 76 -23.11 26.33 0.01
C ALA A 76 -23.80 24.97 0.17
N GLY A 77 -24.25 24.62 1.38
CA GLY A 77 -24.95 23.37 1.68
C GLY A 77 -24.03 22.12 1.58
N VAL A 78 -22.72 22.30 1.69
CA VAL A 78 -21.74 21.21 1.66
C VAL A 78 -21.33 20.86 3.08
N SER A 79 -21.52 19.60 3.48
CA SER A 79 -21.20 19.11 4.81
C SER A 79 -19.75 18.64 4.92
N LEU A 80 -19.15 18.82 6.10
CA LEU A 80 -17.88 18.22 6.51
C LEU A 80 -18.12 17.13 7.54
N ASP A 81 -17.32 16.08 7.52
CA ASP A 81 -17.32 15.09 8.59
C ASP A 81 -16.53 15.57 9.83
N GLU A 82 -16.51 14.77 10.90
CA GLU A 82 -15.83 15.08 12.16
C GLU A 82 -14.29 15.18 12.02
N ARG A 83 -13.73 14.72 10.92
CA ARG A 83 -12.30 14.78 10.59
C ARG A 83 -11.96 15.90 9.62
N GLY A 84 -12.97 16.66 9.18
CA GLY A 84 -12.84 17.80 8.27
C GLY A 84 -12.82 17.41 6.77
N PHE A 85 -13.16 16.17 6.41
CA PHE A 85 -13.36 15.78 5.02
C PHE A 85 -14.72 16.25 4.52
N ILE A 86 -14.80 16.61 3.24
CA ILE A 86 -16.07 16.87 2.58
C ILE A 86 -16.85 15.56 2.48
N ALA A 87 -18.07 15.54 3.02
CA ALA A 87 -18.96 14.42 2.93
C ALA A 87 -19.42 14.21 1.48
N VAL A 88 -19.20 13.02 0.94
CA VAL A 88 -19.60 12.62 -0.41
C VAL A 88 -20.13 11.19 -0.42
N ASN A 89 -21.00 10.90 -1.37
CA ASN A 89 -21.43 9.55 -1.67
C ASN A 89 -20.36 8.78 -2.48
N GLU A 90 -20.66 7.56 -2.92
CA GLU A 90 -19.80 6.69 -3.74
C GLU A 90 -19.41 7.30 -5.09
N TYR A 91 -20.17 8.29 -5.58
CA TYR A 91 -19.95 9.01 -6.84
C TYR A 91 -19.31 10.39 -6.65
N CYS A 92 -18.73 10.65 -5.50
CA CYS A 92 -18.13 11.93 -5.15
C CYS A 92 -19.09 13.13 -5.17
N MET A 93 -20.42 12.89 -5.08
CA MET A 93 -21.43 13.95 -4.97
C MET A 93 -21.54 14.40 -3.51
N THR A 94 -21.57 15.70 -3.29
CA THR A 94 -21.87 16.31 -1.98
C THR A 94 -23.38 16.40 -1.75
N ASP A 95 -23.78 16.88 -0.57
CA ASP A 95 -25.18 17.17 -0.25
C ASP A 95 -25.73 18.33 -1.09
N ALA A 96 -24.86 19.23 -1.55
CA ALA A 96 -25.26 20.37 -2.40
C ALA A 96 -25.48 19.92 -3.86
N PRO A 97 -26.66 20.18 -4.47
CA PRO A 97 -26.95 19.77 -5.84
C PRO A 97 -25.93 20.30 -6.85
N GLY A 98 -25.37 19.42 -7.68
CA GLY A 98 -24.41 19.77 -8.72
C GLY A 98 -22.99 20.07 -8.23
N VAL A 99 -22.72 19.85 -6.94
CA VAL A 99 -21.40 20.03 -6.34
C VAL A 99 -20.76 18.69 -6.06
N TYR A 100 -19.52 18.51 -6.51
CA TYR A 100 -18.72 17.30 -6.33
C TYR A 100 -17.43 17.66 -5.60
N ALA A 101 -16.85 16.69 -4.89
CA ALA A 101 -15.54 16.83 -4.29
C ALA A 101 -14.72 15.56 -4.52
N VAL A 102 -13.42 15.69 -4.83
CA VAL A 102 -12.52 14.59 -5.17
C VAL A 102 -11.14 14.79 -4.54
N GLY A 103 -10.34 13.75 -4.48
CA GLY A 103 -8.95 13.80 -4.04
C GLY A 103 -8.78 13.86 -2.53
N ASP A 104 -7.80 14.64 -2.05
CA ASP A 104 -7.36 14.64 -0.65
C ASP A 104 -8.37 15.26 0.32
N VAL A 105 -9.39 15.94 -0.18
CA VAL A 105 -10.45 16.55 0.65
C VAL A 105 -11.63 15.64 0.93
N VAL A 106 -11.65 14.43 0.34
CA VAL A 106 -12.69 13.42 0.56
C VAL A 106 -12.09 12.14 1.15
N ARG A 107 -12.95 11.20 1.53
CA ARG A 107 -12.59 9.89 2.09
C ARG A 107 -11.52 9.12 1.32
N GLY A 108 -10.92 8.13 1.97
CA GLY A 108 -9.95 7.22 1.38
C GLY A 108 -8.50 7.70 1.50
N PRO A 109 -7.56 7.01 0.87
CA PRO A 109 -6.16 7.39 0.93
C PRO A 109 -5.91 8.69 0.17
N MET A 110 -5.06 9.56 0.74
CA MET A 110 -4.67 10.82 0.11
C MET A 110 -3.57 10.56 -0.93
N LEU A 111 -3.99 10.07 -2.12
CA LEU A 111 -3.13 9.67 -3.22
C LEU A 111 -3.54 10.38 -4.51
N ALA A 112 -2.56 10.91 -5.25
CA ALA A 112 -2.81 11.67 -6.46
C ALA A 112 -3.60 10.88 -7.51
N HIS A 113 -3.23 9.64 -7.76
CA HIS A 113 -3.92 8.78 -8.73
C HIS A 113 -5.37 8.47 -8.33
N LYS A 114 -5.68 8.30 -7.02
CA LYS A 114 -7.07 8.19 -6.57
C LYS A 114 -7.88 9.43 -6.94
N GLY A 115 -7.34 10.61 -6.65
CA GLY A 115 -8.01 11.87 -6.99
C GLY A 115 -8.19 12.09 -8.49
N MET A 116 -7.24 11.64 -9.32
CA MET A 116 -7.36 11.67 -10.79
C MET A 116 -8.50 10.78 -11.28
N GLU A 117 -8.58 9.52 -10.82
CA GLU A 117 -9.64 8.59 -11.21
C GLU A 117 -11.02 9.04 -10.70
N GLU A 118 -11.11 9.58 -9.49
CA GLU A 118 -12.32 10.22 -8.99
C GLU A 118 -12.76 11.39 -9.88
N GLY A 119 -11.81 12.23 -10.32
CA GLY A 119 -12.08 13.35 -11.23
C GLY A 119 -12.59 12.89 -12.59
N ILE A 120 -11.99 11.86 -13.17
CA ILE A 120 -12.45 11.22 -14.43
C ILE A 120 -13.86 10.68 -14.25
N MET A 121 -14.11 9.91 -13.17
CA MET A 121 -15.43 9.36 -12.84
C MET A 121 -16.48 10.48 -12.77
N VAL A 122 -16.20 11.56 -12.06
CA VAL A 122 -17.16 12.70 -11.95
C VAL A 122 -17.44 13.32 -13.31
N ALA A 123 -16.40 13.61 -14.11
CA ALA A 123 -16.56 14.20 -15.44
C ALA A 123 -17.38 13.30 -16.38
N GLU A 124 -17.13 12.00 -16.37
CA GLU A 124 -17.89 11.04 -17.18
C GLU A 124 -19.35 10.89 -16.72
N ARG A 125 -19.63 10.94 -15.42
CA ARG A 125 -21.00 10.94 -14.88
C ARG A 125 -21.77 12.20 -15.29
N ILE A 126 -21.14 13.36 -15.22
CA ILE A 126 -21.74 14.63 -15.73
C ILE A 126 -22.06 14.50 -17.22
N ALA A 127 -21.23 13.78 -17.99
CA ALA A 127 -21.48 13.48 -19.41
C ALA A 127 -22.50 12.33 -19.64
N GLY A 128 -23.16 11.80 -18.60
CA GLY A 128 -24.21 10.80 -18.70
C GLY A 128 -23.75 9.34 -18.78
N LYS A 129 -22.45 9.07 -18.52
CA LYS A 129 -21.93 7.70 -18.37
C LYS A 129 -22.13 7.16 -16.96
N LEU A 130 -21.81 5.89 -16.73
CA LEU A 130 -21.93 5.19 -15.44
C LEU A 130 -20.56 4.60 -14.98
N PRO A 131 -19.49 5.40 -14.89
CA PRO A 131 -18.20 4.94 -14.41
C PRO A 131 -18.25 4.68 -12.89
N GLN A 132 -17.36 3.81 -12.44
CA GLN A 132 -17.12 3.51 -11.02
C GLN A 132 -15.63 3.44 -10.77
N VAL A 133 -15.21 3.79 -9.56
CA VAL A 133 -13.85 3.57 -9.05
C VAL A 133 -13.90 2.44 -8.04
N ASP A 134 -13.13 1.37 -8.28
CA ASP A 134 -12.95 0.32 -7.29
C ASP A 134 -11.85 0.74 -6.29
N TYR A 135 -12.27 1.17 -5.12
CA TYR A 135 -11.36 1.65 -4.08
C TYR A 135 -10.50 0.53 -3.46
N GLU A 136 -10.86 -0.73 -3.62
CA GLU A 136 -10.02 -1.87 -3.18
C GLU A 136 -8.80 -2.05 -4.10
N LEU A 137 -8.84 -1.52 -5.32
CA LEU A 137 -7.77 -1.63 -6.31
C LEU A 137 -6.87 -0.39 -6.39
N VAL A 138 -7.00 0.56 -5.47
CA VAL A 138 -6.10 1.72 -5.40
C VAL A 138 -4.73 1.27 -4.89
N PRO A 139 -3.67 1.27 -5.74
CA PRO A 139 -2.35 0.86 -5.31
C PRO A 139 -1.72 1.90 -4.38
N SER A 140 -0.89 1.43 -3.46
CA SER A 140 -0.09 2.28 -2.60
C SER A 140 1.39 2.02 -2.80
N VAL A 141 2.20 3.08 -2.74
CA VAL A 141 3.66 3.00 -2.94
C VAL A 141 4.38 3.81 -1.87
N VAL A 142 5.48 3.25 -1.36
CA VAL A 142 6.47 3.95 -0.54
C VAL A 142 7.79 3.95 -1.31
N TYR A 143 8.24 5.14 -1.70
CA TYR A 143 9.42 5.37 -2.54
C TYR A 143 10.71 5.38 -1.72
N THR A 144 10.97 4.27 -1.05
CA THR A 144 12.23 3.99 -0.37
C THR A 144 13.15 3.15 -1.26
N HIS A 145 14.29 2.73 -0.75
CA HIS A 145 15.09 1.69 -1.39
C HIS A 145 15.35 0.57 -0.36
N PRO A 146 14.86 -0.68 -0.62
CA PRO A 146 13.93 -1.05 -1.69
C PRO A 146 12.59 -0.33 -1.59
N GLU A 147 11.87 -0.20 -2.71
CA GLU A 147 10.51 0.33 -2.75
C GLU A 147 9.52 -0.65 -2.15
N ILE A 148 8.39 -0.14 -1.66
CA ILE A 148 7.31 -0.97 -1.15
C ILE A 148 6.04 -0.58 -1.89
N ALA A 149 5.31 -1.57 -2.43
CA ALA A 149 4.04 -1.33 -3.10
C ALA A 149 3.03 -2.43 -2.75
N TRP A 150 1.75 -2.07 -2.72
CA TRP A 150 0.68 -3.05 -2.50
C TRP A 150 -0.62 -2.60 -3.13
N VAL A 151 -1.48 -3.58 -3.39
CA VAL A 151 -2.88 -3.41 -3.81
C VAL A 151 -3.73 -4.52 -3.20
N GLY A 152 -4.98 -4.22 -2.89
CA GLY A 152 -5.93 -5.17 -2.31
C GLY A 152 -5.70 -5.44 -0.81
N LYS A 153 -6.21 -6.57 -0.35
CA LYS A 153 -6.25 -6.96 1.06
C LYS A 153 -4.93 -7.57 1.54
N ASN A 154 -4.55 -7.30 2.79
CA ASN A 154 -3.44 -7.98 3.47
C ASN A 154 -3.94 -9.21 4.24
N GLU A 155 -3.01 -10.05 4.75
CA GLU A 155 -3.41 -11.24 5.51
C GLU A 155 -4.12 -10.90 6.82
N GLU A 156 -3.79 -9.79 7.45
CA GLU A 156 -4.38 -9.38 8.71
C GLU A 156 -5.87 -9.05 8.56
N ASP A 157 -6.21 -8.31 7.49
CA ASP A 157 -7.60 -7.97 7.15
C ASP A 157 -8.41 -9.22 6.82
N LEU A 158 -7.86 -10.14 6.02
CA LEU A 158 -8.49 -11.41 5.66
C LEU A 158 -8.74 -12.30 6.88
N LYS A 159 -7.76 -12.40 7.78
CA LYS A 159 -7.91 -13.13 9.05
C LYS A 159 -9.00 -12.54 9.94
N ALA A 160 -9.02 -11.20 10.04
CA ALA A 160 -10.03 -10.50 10.84
C ALA A 160 -11.44 -10.69 10.27
N ALA A 161 -11.58 -10.76 8.94
CA ALA A 161 -12.83 -11.03 8.24
C ALA A 161 -13.23 -12.52 8.24
N GLY A 162 -12.34 -13.43 8.68
CA GLY A 162 -12.58 -14.88 8.63
C GLY A 162 -12.55 -15.46 7.21
N GLU A 163 -11.95 -14.76 6.25
CA GLU A 163 -11.83 -15.20 4.87
C GLU A 163 -10.77 -16.30 4.72
N ASN A 164 -11.06 -17.31 3.88
CA ASN A 164 -10.12 -18.37 3.56
C ASN A 164 -9.27 -17.98 2.36
N TYR A 165 -7.97 -18.00 2.52
CA TYR A 165 -7.03 -17.61 1.47
C TYR A 165 -5.82 -18.53 1.40
N SER A 166 -5.09 -18.45 0.30
CA SER A 166 -3.79 -19.08 0.04
C SER A 166 -2.75 -18.00 -0.22
N VAL A 167 -1.49 -18.28 0.11
CA VAL A 167 -0.39 -17.30 -0.01
C VAL A 167 0.78 -17.91 -0.74
N GLY A 168 1.26 -17.22 -1.78
CA GLY A 168 2.54 -17.45 -2.42
C GLY A 168 3.54 -16.33 -2.12
N VAL A 169 4.79 -16.68 -1.91
CA VAL A 169 5.86 -15.72 -1.62
C VAL A 169 7.10 -16.08 -2.41
N PHE A 170 7.65 -15.09 -3.11
CA PHE A 170 8.91 -15.23 -3.83
C PHE A 170 9.94 -14.23 -3.29
N PRO A 171 11.10 -14.70 -2.79
CA PRO A 171 12.19 -13.84 -2.36
C PRO A 171 13.00 -13.35 -3.55
N MET A 172 13.25 -12.04 -3.67
CA MET A 172 13.97 -11.44 -4.80
C MET A 172 15.40 -11.97 -4.96
N ARG A 173 16.01 -12.49 -3.89
CA ARG A 173 17.31 -13.17 -3.99
C ARG A 173 17.32 -14.42 -4.88
N ALA A 174 16.16 -14.96 -5.25
CA ALA A 174 16.03 -16.08 -6.19
C ALA A 174 15.78 -15.62 -7.64
N SER A 175 15.59 -14.30 -7.87
CA SER A 175 15.42 -13.73 -9.20
C SER A 175 16.76 -13.55 -9.90
N GLY A 176 16.92 -14.13 -11.10
CA GLY A 176 18.11 -13.95 -11.92
C GLY A 176 18.38 -12.49 -12.28
N ARG A 177 17.33 -11.70 -12.55
CA ARG A 177 17.45 -10.27 -12.83
C ARG A 177 17.89 -9.47 -11.63
N ALA A 178 17.35 -9.75 -10.44
CA ALA A 178 17.75 -9.12 -9.20
C ALA A 178 19.23 -9.40 -8.88
N MET A 179 19.68 -10.64 -9.10
CA MET A 179 21.08 -11.01 -8.94
C MET A 179 21.98 -10.28 -9.94
N ALA A 180 21.59 -10.20 -11.22
CA ALA A 180 22.34 -9.46 -12.23
C ALA A 180 22.45 -7.96 -11.93
N ASN A 181 21.43 -7.37 -11.32
CA ASN A 181 21.42 -5.97 -10.90
C ASN A 181 22.16 -5.74 -9.56
N ASN A 182 22.60 -6.81 -8.87
CA ASN A 182 23.12 -6.76 -7.50
C ASN A 182 22.16 -6.08 -6.52
N ASP A 183 20.85 -6.28 -6.70
CA ASP A 183 19.78 -5.73 -5.87
C ASP A 183 18.75 -6.82 -5.60
N THR A 184 19.04 -7.66 -4.61
CA THR A 184 18.29 -8.86 -4.27
C THR A 184 17.40 -8.73 -3.05
N SER A 185 17.27 -7.51 -2.54
CA SER A 185 16.46 -7.23 -1.34
C SER A 185 14.98 -7.42 -1.59
N GLY A 186 14.30 -8.00 -0.61
CA GLY A 186 12.85 -8.03 -0.54
C GLY A 186 12.17 -9.31 -1.02
N ILE A 187 10.85 -9.19 -1.13
CA ILE A 187 9.93 -10.30 -1.48
C ILE A 187 8.76 -9.78 -2.31
N ILE A 188 8.15 -10.68 -3.08
CA ILE A 188 6.83 -10.50 -3.67
C ILE A 188 5.89 -11.51 -3.02
N LYS A 189 4.71 -11.05 -2.60
CA LYS A 189 3.68 -11.84 -1.94
C LYS A 189 2.37 -11.70 -2.69
N VAL A 190 1.78 -12.82 -3.08
CA VAL A 190 0.46 -12.92 -3.71
C VAL A 190 -0.47 -13.61 -2.74
N ILE A 191 -1.67 -13.08 -2.58
CA ILE A 191 -2.75 -13.63 -1.76
C ILE A 191 -3.94 -13.89 -2.67
N ALA A 192 -4.46 -15.11 -2.64
CA ALA A 192 -5.60 -15.50 -3.45
C ALA A 192 -6.67 -16.18 -2.59
N ASP A 193 -7.93 -16.07 -3.00
CA ASP A 193 -9.04 -16.80 -2.38
C ASP A 193 -8.82 -18.31 -2.51
N LYS A 194 -9.03 -19.03 -1.42
CA LYS A 194 -8.72 -20.45 -1.36
C LYS A 194 -9.61 -21.33 -2.24
N VAL A 195 -10.80 -20.86 -2.60
CA VAL A 195 -11.80 -21.63 -3.34
C VAL A 195 -11.81 -21.25 -4.80
N THR A 196 -11.83 -19.96 -5.07
CA THR A 196 -11.95 -19.43 -6.44
C THR A 196 -10.63 -19.12 -7.09
N ASP A 197 -9.53 -19.13 -6.31
CA ASP A 197 -8.18 -18.71 -6.70
C ASP A 197 -8.08 -17.23 -7.14
N ARG A 198 -9.14 -16.45 -7.01
CA ARG A 198 -9.15 -15.02 -7.37
C ARG A 198 -8.12 -14.26 -6.54
N LEU A 199 -7.39 -13.37 -7.16
CA LEU A 199 -6.44 -12.49 -6.48
C LEU A 199 -7.17 -11.57 -5.49
N LEU A 200 -6.72 -11.57 -4.24
CA LEU A 200 -7.22 -10.75 -3.14
C LEU A 200 -6.27 -9.61 -2.78
N GLY A 201 -4.99 -9.82 -3.01
CA GLY A 201 -3.99 -8.78 -2.75
C GLY A 201 -2.59 -9.19 -3.20
N VAL A 202 -1.81 -8.19 -3.54
CA VAL A 202 -0.40 -8.33 -3.90
C VAL A 202 0.42 -7.30 -3.14
N HIS A 203 1.52 -7.74 -2.54
CA HIS A 203 2.38 -6.90 -1.71
C HIS A 203 3.83 -7.14 -2.09
N ILE A 204 4.55 -6.08 -2.41
CA ILE A 204 5.91 -6.12 -2.94
C ILE A 204 6.82 -5.26 -2.07
N ILE A 205 7.98 -5.78 -1.74
CA ILE A 205 9.14 -4.98 -1.35
C ILE A 205 10.29 -5.42 -2.23
N ALA A 206 10.76 -4.55 -3.11
CA ALA A 206 11.82 -4.83 -4.08
C ALA A 206 12.27 -3.55 -4.78
N ALA A 207 13.37 -3.61 -5.54
CA ALA A 207 13.64 -2.60 -6.55
C ALA A 207 12.49 -2.51 -7.55
N HIS A 208 12.09 -1.30 -7.94
CA HIS A 208 11.01 -1.04 -8.91
C HIS A 208 9.64 -1.66 -8.53
N ALA A 209 9.34 -1.80 -7.23
CA ALA A 209 8.03 -2.27 -6.78
C ALA A 209 6.90 -1.36 -7.26
N SER A 210 7.15 -0.05 -7.39
CA SER A 210 6.21 0.95 -7.92
C SER A 210 5.76 0.68 -9.36
N GLU A 211 6.65 0.10 -10.19
CA GLU A 211 6.33 -0.27 -11.56
C GLU A 211 5.63 -1.63 -11.60
N MET A 212 6.16 -2.62 -10.88
CA MET A 212 5.62 -3.99 -10.86
C MET A 212 4.21 -4.08 -10.30
N ILE A 213 3.82 -3.21 -9.38
CA ILE A 213 2.47 -3.25 -8.79
C ILE A 213 1.36 -3.03 -9.81
N ALA A 214 1.64 -2.33 -10.90
CA ALA A 214 0.68 -2.09 -11.97
C ALA A 214 0.22 -3.39 -12.65
N GLU A 215 1.10 -4.39 -12.76
CA GLU A 215 0.76 -5.73 -13.28
C GLU A 215 -0.30 -6.40 -12.40
N ALA A 216 -0.15 -6.28 -11.08
CA ALA A 216 -1.10 -6.80 -10.11
C ALA A 216 -2.45 -6.04 -10.16
N VAL A 217 -2.42 -4.71 -10.26
CA VAL A 217 -3.63 -3.89 -10.40
C VAL A 217 -4.41 -4.31 -11.63
N ILE A 218 -3.75 -4.43 -12.80
CA ILE A 218 -4.37 -4.87 -14.05
C ILE A 218 -4.98 -6.27 -13.89
N ALA A 219 -4.24 -7.23 -13.33
CA ALA A 219 -4.74 -8.58 -13.12
C ALA A 219 -5.98 -8.59 -12.20
N MET A 220 -5.95 -7.82 -11.11
CA MET A 220 -7.07 -7.74 -10.16
C MET A 220 -8.28 -7.00 -10.75
N GLU A 221 -8.08 -5.95 -11.56
CA GLU A 221 -9.16 -5.24 -12.28
C GLU A 221 -9.92 -6.18 -13.20
N PHE A 222 -9.21 -7.05 -13.92
CA PHE A 222 -9.78 -8.10 -14.76
C PHE A 222 -10.20 -9.36 -13.99
N LYS A 223 -10.16 -9.32 -12.64
CA LYS A 223 -10.59 -10.41 -11.75
C LYS A 223 -9.85 -11.73 -11.98
N ALA A 224 -8.58 -11.64 -12.35
CA ALA A 224 -7.72 -12.80 -12.58
C ALA A 224 -7.53 -13.64 -11.31
N SER A 225 -7.24 -14.91 -11.52
CA SER A 225 -6.79 -15.86 -10.51
C SER A 225 -5.25 -15.85 -10.37
N ALA A 226 -4.73 -16.48 -9.33
CA ALA A 226 -3.29 -16.73 -9.23
C ALA A 226 -2.81 -17.67 -10.35
N GLU A 227 -3.65 -18.62 -10.78
CA GLU A 227 -3.36 -19.50 -11.92
C GLU A 227 -3.22 -18.70 -13.22
N ASP A 228 -4.06 -17.69 -13.48
CA ASP A 228 -3.96 -16.83 -14.68
C ASP A 228 -2.60 -16.13 -14.74
N LEU A 229 -2.10 -15.61 -13.62
CA LEU A 229 -0.74 -15.05 -13.55
C LEU A 229 0.33 -16.14 -13.74
N GLY A 230 0.12 -17.32 -13.18
CA GLY A 230 1.01 -18.47 -13.32
C GLY A 230 1.08 -19.03 -14.74
N LEU A 231 0.04 -18.84 -15.56
CA LEU A 231 -0.03 -19.25 -16.96
C LEU A 231 0.45 -18.14 -17.93
N THR A 232 0.57 -16.91 -17.43
CA THR A 232 1.03 -15.78 -18.24
C THR A 232 2.53 -15.90 -18.51
N MET A 233 2.95 -15.63 -19.74
CA MET A 233 4.37 -15.63 -20.13
C MET A 233 5.03 -14.31 -19.73
N PHE A 234 6.02 -14.37 -18.86
CA PHE A 234 6.85 -13.24 -18.49
C PHE A 234 8.18 -13.26 -19.24
N ALA A 235 8.69 -12.09 -19.60
CA ALA A 235 10.00 -12.00 -20.28
C ALA A 235 11.14 -12.36 -19.32
N HIS A 236 12.14 -13.09 -19.81
CA HIS A 236 13.36 -13.48 -19.09
C HIS A 236 14.61 -12.76 -19.61
N PRO A 237 15.49 -12.21 -18.72
CA PRO A 237 15.33 -12.07 -17.28
C PRO A 237 14.68 -10.73 -16.90
N THR A 238 13.66 -10.75 -16.04
CA THR A 238 12.99 -9.55 -15.53
C THR A 238 12.72 -9.64 -14.02
N LEU A 239 12.41 -8.50 -13.37
CA LEU A 239 11.94 -8.50 -11.98
C LEU A 239 10.48 -9.00 -11.88
N SER A 240 9.69 -8.78 -12.92
CA SER A 240 8.29 -9.23 -13.03
C SER A 240 8.13 -10.75 -12.94
N GLU A 241 9.16 -11.55 -13.32
CA GLU A 241 9.16 -13.00 -13.08
C GLU A 241 8.98 -13.34 -11.59
N GLY A 242 9.33 -12.42 -10.68
CA GLY A 242 9.06 -12.58 -9.25
C GLY A 242 7.57 -12.59 -8.93
N LEU A 243 6.74 -11.84 -9.66
CA LEU A 243 5.28 -11.88 -9.51
C LEU A 243 4.72 -13.22 -10.04
N HIS A 244 5.20 -13.68 -11.19
CA HIS A 244 4.89 -14.99 -11.74
C HIS A 244 5.20 -16.12 -10.74
N GLU A 245 6.42 -16.15 -10.21
CA GLU A 245 6.86 -17.14 -9.23
C GLU A 245 6.04 -17.10 -7.92
N ALA A 246 5.70 -15.90 -7.46
CA ALA A 246 4.85 -15.73 -6.28
C ALA A 246 3.43 -16.25 -6.54
N ALA A 247 2.89 -16.05 -7.75
CA ALA A 247 1.59 -16.60 -8.15
C ALA A 247 1.63 -18.13 -8.22
N LEU A 248 2.66 -18.73 -8.86
CA LEU A 248 2.87 -20.18 -8.87
C LEU A 248 3.02 -20.76 -7.45
N ALA A 249 3.66 -20.03 -6.53
CA ALA A 249 3.84 -20.44 -5.16
C ALA A 249 2.52 -20.55 -4.37
N VAL A 250 1.44 -19.86 -4.79
CA VAL A 250 0.10 -19.95 -4.16
C VAL A 250 -0.40 -21.40 -4.18
N SER A 251 -0.22 -22.09 -5.31
CA SER A 251 -0.60 -23.48 -5.51
C SER A 251 0.54 -24.49 -5.28
N GLY A 252 1.73 -24.01 -4.89
CA GLY A 252 2.90 -24.85 -4.63
C GLY A 252 3.63 -25.32 -5.89
N HIS A 253 3.60 -24.53 -6.95
CA HIS A 253 4.25 -24.81 -8.23
C HIS A 253 5.40 -23.87 -8.57
N ALA A 254 5.88 -23.07 -7.62
CA ALA A 254 7.06 -22.23 -7.84
C ALA A 254 8.25 -23.06 -8.36
N ILE A 255 9.02 -22.50 -9.28
CA ILE A 255 10.10 -23.19 -9.98
C ILE A 255 11.44 -22.92 -9.31
N HIS A 256 11.70 -21.67 -8.93
CA HIS A 256 13.02 -21.23 -8.44
C HIS A 256 13.12 -21.16 -6.91
N VAL A 257 12.06 -21.55 -6.19
CA VAL A 257 12.05 -21.64 -4.72
C VAL A 257 11.41 -22.95 -4.26
N ALA A 258 11.76 -23.39 -3.05
CA ALA A 258 11.15 -24.56 -2.46
C ALA A 258 9.67 -24.31 -2.15
N ASN A 259 8.81 -25.12 -2.67
CA ASN A 259 7.38 -25.09 -2.37
C ASN A 259 7.10 -25.59 -0.95
N LYS A 260 6.17 -24.95 -0.26
CA LYS A 260 5.68 -25.47 1.02
C LYS A 260 5.06 -26.84 0.76
N LYS A 261 5.47 -27.86 1.54
CA LYS A 261 4.81 -29.16 1.49
C LYS A 261 3.35 -28.96 1.89
N ASN A 262 2.43 -29.12 0.96
CA ASN A 262 1.03 -29.25 1.31
C ASN A 262 0.93 -30.43 2.27
N LYS A 263 0.51 -30.22 3.52
CA LYS A 263 0.06 -31.34 4.36
C LYS A 263 -1.11 -31.93 3.59
N ARG A 264 -0.87 -33.09 2.94
CA ARG A 264 -1.95 -33.88 2.37
C ARG A 264 -2.93 -34.11 3.50
N LEU A 265 -4.17 -33.66 3.30
CA LEU A 265 -5.32 -33.98 4.15
C LEU A 265 -5.53 -35.46 4.14
#